data_2b88543e77af1cfa185ef89d5d248998
#
_entry.id   2b88543e77af1cfa185ef89d5d248998
#
_cell.length_a   1.000
_cell.length_b   1.000
_cell.length_c   1.000
_cell.angle_alpha   90.00
_cell.angle_beta   90.00
_cell.angle_gamma   90.00
#
_symmetry.space_group_name_H-M   'P 1'
#
loop_
_entity.id
_entity.type
_entity.pdbx_description
1 polymer ?
#
loop_
_entity_poly.entity_id
_entity_poly.type
_entity_poly.pdbx_seq_one_letter_code
_entity_poly.pdbx_strand_id
1 'polypeptide(L)'
;MWQLAEQLCPVERNHDYTQAIMDLGATVCTPKKPLCLYCPMQPHCKAHQQGLETELPFKKPKKAVSVKSAQVLVIQSNDQWLWQQRPNSGLWGGLWCLPIIENPAEFENLCQTLGLKKVIQRAEITHSFTHFTWQLEAICFEADADQQEHLAIELGGTWLAAPIAAEMGIPTAMKKLISAINL
;
A
#
# COMPACT_ATOMS: atom_id res chain seq x y z
N MET A 1 -25.38 6.95 -8.49
CA MET A 1 -25.21 6.63 -7.08
C MET A 1 -25.06 7.89 -6.22
N TRP A 2 -24.18 8.84 -6.53
CA TRP A 2 -24.01 10.07 -5.73
C TRP A 2 -25.30 10.88 -5.57
N GLN A 3 -26.03 11.14 -6.64
CA GLN A 3 -27.32 11.88 -6.60
C GLN A 3 -28.33 11.23 -5.65
N LEU A 4 -28.39 9.90 -5.62
CA LEU A 4 -29.28 9.18 -4.71
C LEU A 4 -28.82 9.28 -3.25
N ALA A 5 -27.52 9.22 -3.02
CA ALA A 5 -26.94 9.39 -1.70
C ALA A 5 -27.20 10.80 -1.13
N GLU A 6 -27.07 11.83 -1.97
CA GLU A 6 -27.39 13.22 -1.60
C GLU A 6 -28.87 13.42 -1.26
N GLN A 7 -29.76 12.81 -2.04
CA GLN A 7 -31.22 12.87 -1.78
C GLN A 7 -31.65 12.18 -0.49
N LEU A 8 -30.93 11.12 -0.10
CA LEU A 8 -31.29 10.32 1.08
C LEU A 8 -30.56 10.78 2.33
N CYS A 9 -29.50 11.55 2.21
CA CYS A 9 -28.74 12.05 3.35
C CYS A 9 -29.47 13.22 4.00
N PRO A 10 -29.87 13.13 5.28
CA PRO A 10 -30.53 14.23 5.97
C PRO A 10 -29.56 15.38 6.22
N VAL A 11 -30.09 16.61 6.24
CA VAL A 11 -29.30 17.81 6.55
C VAL A 11 -28.86 17.82 8.01
N GLU A 12 -29.76 17.42 8.90
CA GLU A 12 -29.50 17.28 10.34
C GLU A 12 -29.09 15.85 10.68
N ARG A 13 -28.15 15.71 11.63
CA ARG A 13 -27.66 14.40 12.11
C ARG A 13 -27.16 13.48 11.00
N ASN A 14 -26.54 14.03 9.97
CA ASN A 14 -26.03 13.28 8.83
C ASN A 14 -24.95 12.24 9.21
N HIS A 15 -24.17 12.50 10.26
CA HIS A 15 -23.18 11.55 10.76
C HIS A 15 -23.86 10.32 11.39
N ASP A 16 -24.94 10.49 12.16
CA ASP A 16 -25.71 9.39 12.76
C ASP A 16 -26.33 8.54 11.64
N TYR A 17 -26.90 9.19 10.64
CA TYR A 17 -27.47 8.51 9.48
C TYR A 17 -26.43 7.69 8.73
N THR A 18 -25.26 8.25 8.48
CA THR A 18 -24.18 7.56 7.79
C THR A 18 -23.68 6.36 8.59
N GLN A 19 -23.51 6.53 9.91
CA GLN A 19 -23.12 5.44 10.80
C GLN A 19 -24.19 4.36 10.84
N ALA A 20 -25.46 4.73 10.98
CA ALA A 20 -26.58 3.78 11.02
C ALA A 20 -26.68 2.93 9.74
N ILE A 21 -26.44 3.51 8.55
CA ILE A 21 -26.40 2.75 7.29
C ILE A 21 -25.23 1.76 7.28
N MET A 22 -24.06 2.16 7.77
CA MET A 22 -22.90 1.28 7.84
C MET A 22 -23.17 0.11 8.82
N ASP A 23 -23.71 0.39 9.98
CA ASP A 23 -24.06 -0.61 10.98
C ASP A 23 -25.14 -1.57 10.47
N LEU A 24 -26.17 -1.05 9.81
CA LEU A 24 -27.22 -1.87 9.19
C LEU A 24 -26.61 -2.84 8.15
N GLY A 25 -25.70 -2.36 7.33
CA GLY A 25 -25.01 -3.18 6.32
C GLY A 25 -24.06 -4.21 6.92
N ALA A 26 -23.48 -3.92 8.08
CA ALA A 26 -22.55 -4.82 8.76
C ALA A 26 -23.25 -5.90 9.59
N THR A 27 -24.41 -5.59 10.19
CA THR A 27 -25.06 -6.46 11.19
C THR A 27 -26.36 -7.10 10.74
N VAL A 28 -27.15 -6.41 9.93
CA VAL A 28 -28.51 -6.85 9.52
C VAL A 28 -28.56 -7.20 8.04
N CYS A 29 -28.22 -6.25 7.16
CA CYS A 29 -28.31 -6.41 5.70
C CYS A 29 -27.05 -7.05 5.13
N THR A 30 -26.70 -8.25 5.60
CA THR A 30 -25.48 -8.93 5.17
C THR A 30 -25.68 -9.66 3.83
N PRO A 31 -24.64 -9.72 2.95
CA PRO A 31 -24.77 -10.26 1.58
C PRO A 31 -25.17 -11.73 1.48
N LYS A 32 -24.88 -12.55 2.51
CA LYS A 32 -25.13 -14.00 2.46
C LYS A 32 -26.39 -14.44 3.21
N LYS A 33 -26.67 -13.78 4.35
CA LYS A 33 -27.78 -14.14 5.24
C LYS A 33 -28.38 -12.87 5.84
N PRO A 34 -29.12 -12.07 5.05
CA PRO A 34 -29.73 -10.86 5.56
C PRO A 34 -30.83 -11.19 6.55
N LEU A 35 -30.86 -10.47 7.67
CA LEU A 35 -31.85 -10.62 8.74
C LEU A 35 -33.04 -9.69 8.47
N CYS A 36 -33.76 -9.89 7.36
CA CYS A 36 -34.80 -9.01 6.86
C CYS A 36 -35.94 -8.80 7.85
N LEU A 37 -36.31 -9.82 8.63
CA LEU A 37 -37.37 -9.73 9.66
C LEU A 37 -37.02 -8.76 10.80
N TYR A 38 -35.74 -8.49 11.05
CA TYR A 38 -35.25 -7.56 12.06
C TYR A 38 -34.82 -6.22 11.48
N CYS A 39 -34.97 -6.05 10.16
CA CYS A 39 -34.52 -4.84 9.48
C CYS A 39 -35.54 -3.71 9.64
N PRO A 40 -35.16 -2.56 10.23
CA PRO A 40 -36.08 -1.42 10.38
C PRO A 40 -36.54 -0.83 9.05
N MET A 41 -35.78 -1.10 7.97
CA MET A 41 -36.08 -0.63 6.61
C MET A 41 -36.93 -1.64 5.81
N GLN A 42 -37.30 -2.78 6.37
CA GLN A 42 -38.04 -3.85 5.69
C GLN A 42 -39.27 -3.36 4.92
N PRO A 43 -40.18 -2.55 5.50
CA PRO A 43 -41.40 -2.11 4.81
C PRO A 43 -41.14 -1.28 3.54
N HIS A 44 -39.99 -0.62 3.48
CA HIS A 44 -39.56 0.24 2.37
C HIS A 44 -38.50 -0.41 1.47
N CYS A 45 -38.10 -1.64 1.77
CA CYS A 45 -37.06 -2.33 1.06
C CYS A 45 -37.57 -2.96 -0.24
N LYS A 46 -37.18 -2.38 -1.38
CA LYS A 46 -37.52 -2.92 -2.71
C LYS A 46 -36.97 -4.33 -2.95
N ALA A 47 -35.79 -4.62 -2.46
CA ALA A 47 -35.17 -5.95 -2.60
C ALA A 47 -36.02 -7.00 -1.85
N HIS A 48 -36.48 -6.70 -0.64
CA HIS A 48 -37.36 -7.60 0.13
C HIS A 48 -38.71 -7.79 -0.53
N GLN A 49 -39.34 -6.72 -1.02
CA GLN A 49 -40.63 -6.78 -1.74
C GLN A 49 -40.56 -7.63 -3.02
N GLN A 50 -39.40 -7.76 -3.62
CA GLN A 50 -39.13 -8.51 -4.86
C GLN A 50 -38.49 -9.87 -4.61
N GLY A 51 -38.17 -10.25 -3.39
CA GLY A 51 -37.50 -11.50 -3.05
C GLY A 51 -36.05 -11.59 -3.54
N LEU A 52 -35.36 -10.44 -3.69
CA LEU A 52 -34.02 -10.33 -4.25
C LEU A 52 -32.93 -10.10 -3.20
N GLU A 53 -33.23 -10.23 -1.92
CA GLU A 53 -32.32 -9.91 -0.81
C GLU A 53 -31.02 -10.70 -0.83
N THR A 54 -31.08 -11.93 -1.32
CA THR A 54 -29.91 -12.82 -1.41
C THR A 54 -29.13 -12.68 -2.72
N GLU A 55 -29.73 -12.06 -3.72
CA GLU A 55 -29.11 -11.81 -5.02
C GLU A 55 -28.41 -10.47 -5.09
N LEU A 56 -28.88 -9.50 -4.30
CA LEU A 56 -28.32 -8.14 -4.26
C LEU A 56 -27.33 -7.97 -3.09
N PRO A 57 -26.25 -7.17 -3.30
CA PRO A 57 -25.82 -6.55 -4.55
C PRO A 57 -25.21 -7.56 -5.52
N PHE A 58 -25.51 -7.42 -6.80
CA PHE A 58 -24.86 -8.24 -7.83
C PHE A 58 -23.35 -8.07 -7.79
N LYS A 59 -22.64 -9.16 -7.59
CA LYS A 59 -21.17 -9.15 -7.55
C LYS A 59 -20.62 -8.97 -8.95
N LYS A 60 -19.94 -7.88 -9.19
CA LYS A 60 -19.12 -7.77 -10.40
C LYS A 60 -18.03 -8.85 -10.37
N PRO A 61 -17.72 -9.50 -11.52
CA PRO A 61 -16.60 -10.41 -11.58
C PRO A 61 -15.33 -9.69 -11.11
N LYS A 62 -14.55 -10.34 -10.25
CA LYS A 62 -13.27 -9.78 -9.78
C LYS A 62 -12.37 -9.62 -11.00
N LYS A 63 -11.90 -8.40 -11.25
CA LYS A 63 -10.83 -8.19 -12.23
C LYS A 63 -9.58 -8.93 -11.76
N ALA A 64 -8.86 -9.53 -12.68
CA ALA A 64 -7.55 -10.09 -12.38
C ALA A 64 -6.66 -9.01 -11.76
N VAL A 65 -6.03 -9.34 -10.65
CA VAL A 65 -5.11 -8.43 -9.98
C VAL A 65 -3.83 -8.40 -10.81
N SER A 66 -3.45 -7.22 -11.30
CA SER A 66 -2.20 -7.06 -12.05
C SER A 66 -0.99 -7.30 -11.13
N VAL A 67 0.04 -7.93 -11.66
CA VAL A 67 1.32 -8.08 -10.98
C VAL A 67 2.29 -7.04 -11.53
N LYS A 68 2.93 -6.32 -10.65
CA LYS A 68 4.02 -5.38 -10.95
C LYS A 68 5.29 -5.88 -10.29
N SER A 69 6.43 -5.57 -10.88
CA SER A 69 7.75 -5.82 -10.29
C SER A 69 8.51 -4.51 -10.13
N ALA A 70 9.36 -4.44 -9.12
CA ALA A 70 10.31 -3.35 -8.94
C ALA A 70 11.54 -3.84 -8.19
N GLN A 71 12.65 -3.17 -8.45
CA GLN A 71 13.89 -3.38 -7.73
C GLN A 71 14.03 -2.32 -6.64
N VAL A 72 14.47 -2.74 -5.48
CA VAL A 72 14.73 -1.89 -4.33
C VAL A 72 16.24 -1.82 -4.12
N LEU A 73 16.78 -0.63 -4.28
CA LEU A 73 18.20 -0.38 -4.10
C LEU A 73 18.48 -0.24 -2.60
N VAL A 74 19.27 -1.14 -2.07
CA VAL A 74 19.74 -1.10 -0.67
C VAL A 74 21.22 -0.78 -0.69
N ILE A 75 21.59 0.37 -0.14
CA ILE A 75 22.98 0.75 -0.02
C ILE A 75 23.31 0.86 1.46
N GLN A 76 24.30 0.08 1.90
CA GLN A 76 24.80 0.07 3.26
C GLN A 76 26.18 0.69 3.31
N SER A 77 26.42 1.51 4.33
CA SER A 77 27.74 2.04 4.67
C SER A 77 27.80 2.35 6.17
N ASN A 78 28.81 1.84 6.89
CA ASN A 78 29.03 2.10 8.32
C ASN A 78 27.76 1.88 9.19
N ASP A 79 27.10 0.74 9.08
CA ASP A 79 25.85 0.39 9.80
C ASP A 79 24.66 1.34 9.51
N GLN A 80 24.75 2.15 8.48
CA GLN A 80 23.68 3.00 7.98
C GLN A 80 23.21 2.55 6.61
N TRP A 81 21.93 2.76 6.34
CA TRP A 81 21.33 2.56 5.03
C TRP A 81 20.86 3.89 4.47
N LEU A 82 20.85 3.98 3.13
CA LEU A 82 20.36 5.17 2.44
C LEU A 82 18.84 5.10 2.25
N TRP A 83 18.16 6.06 2.84
CA TRP A 83 16.70 6.17 2.82
C TRP A 83 16.24 7.39 2.03
N GLN A 84 15.06 7.31 1.45
CA GLN A 84 14.39 8.42 0.78
C GLN A 84 13.00 8.64 1.38
N GLN A 85 12.61 9.88 1.56
CA GLN A 85 11.22 10.21 1.85
C GLN A 85 10.43 10.28 0.55
N ARG A 86 9.32 9.55 0.47
CA ARG A 86 8.45 9.58 -0.71
C ARG A 86 7.79 10.95 -0.85
N PRO A 87 7.53 11.43 -2.08
CA PRO A 87 6.71 12.60 -2.30
C PRO A 87 5.37 12.49 -1.56
N ASN A 88 4.78 13.61 -1.14
CA ASN A 88 3.54 13.63 -0.36
C ASN A 88 2.31 13.07 -1.12
N SER A 89 2.43 12.82 -2.41
CA SER A 89 1.37 12.24 -3.26
C SER A 89 1.77 10.86 -3.77
N GLY A 90 0.77 10.05 -4.14
CA GLY A 90 0.98 8.72 -4.69
C GLY A 90 1.12 7.62 -3.64
N LEU A 91 1.63 6.46 -4.08
CA LEU A 91 1.80 5.30 -3.20
C LEU A 91 2.81 5.59 -2.10
N TRP A 92 2.41 5.37 -0.84
CA TRP A 92 3.23 5.61 0.36
C TRP A 92 3.70 7.06 0.53
N GLY A 93 2.86 8.03 0.11
CA GLY A 93 3.18 9.46 0.21
C GLY A 93 3.64 9.88 1.60
N GLY A 94 4.77 10.59 1.67
CA GLY A 94 5.40 11.09 2.89
C GLY A 94 6.11 10.03 3.75
N LEU A 95 5.97 8.73 3.42
CA LEU A 95 6.67 7.66 4.16
C LEU A 95 8.12 7.50 3.69
N TRP A 96 8.94 6.93 4.55
CA TRP A 96 10.32 6.61 4.27
C TRP A 96 10.45 5.23 3.63
N CYS A 97 11.18 5.16 2.53
CA CYS A 97 11.44 3.94 1.78
C CYS A 97 12.91 3.88 1.37
N LEU A 98 13.40 2.68 1.11
CA LEU A 98 14.59 2.50 0.30
C LEU A 98 14.27 2.87 -1.16
N PRO A 99 15.21 3.36 -1.98
CA PRO A 99 14.98 3.73 -3.37
C PRO A 99 14.34 2.57 -4.17
N ILE A 100 13.22 2.86 -4.85
CA ILE A 100 12.45 1.87 -5.61
C ILE A 100 12.47 2.26 -7.08
N ILE A 101 12.90 1.35 -7.95
CA ILE A 101 13.01 1.52 -9.38
C ILE A 101 12.17 0.44 -10.07
N GLU A 102 11.17 0.87 -10.88
CA GLU A 102 10.26 -0.04 -11.57
C GLU A 102 10.83 -0.57 -12.89
N ASN A 103 11.74 0.17 -13.51
CA ASN A 103 12.35 -0.21 -14.78
C ASN A 103 13.73 -0.85 -14.56
N PRO A 104 13.94 -2.13 -14.92
CA PRO A 104 15.23 -2.80 -14.74
C PRO A 104 16.40 -2.11 -15.45
N ALA A 105 16.18 -1.56 -16.64
CA ALA A 105 17.24 -0.86 -17.38
C ALA A 105 17.66 0.45 -16.69
N GLU A 106 16.70 1.17 -16.07
CA GLU A 106 16.99 2.34 -15.24
C GLU A 106 17.76 1.97 -13.98
N PHE A 107 17.41 0.83 -13.36
CA PHE A 107 18.14 0.31 -12.20
C PHE A 107 19.60 -0.01 -12.53
N GLU A 108 19.85 -0.73 -13.64
CA GLU A 108 21.19 -1.06 -14.08
C GLU A 108 22.01 0.20 -14.40
N ASN A 109 21.43 1.14 -15.14
CA ASN A 109 22.09 2.41 -15.46
C ASN A 109 22.41 3.21 -14.20
N LEU A 110 21.47 3.28 -13.24
CA LEU A 110 21.67 3.95 -11.96
C LEU A 110 22.83 3.33 -11.19
N CYS A 111 22.86 1.99 -11.06
CA CYS A 111 23.95 1.30 -10.39
C CYS A 111 25.31 1.57 -11.04
N GLN A 112 25.37 1.62 -12.38
CA GLN A 112 26.60 1.95 -13.12
C GLN A 112 27.05 3.39 -12.85
N THR A 113 26.11 4.34 -12.92
CA THR A 113 26.38 5.77 -12.69
C THR A 113 26.89 6.01 -11.26
N LEU A 114 26.29 5.33 -10.27
CA LEU A 114 26.68 5.42 -8.86
C LEU A 114 27.93 4.59 -8.51
N GLY A 115 28.49 3.85 -9.47
CA GLY A 115 29.65 3.01 -9.24
C GLY A 115 29.42 1.79 -8.36
N LEU A 116 28.17 1.38 -8.18
CA LEU A 116 27.79 0.23 -7.37
C LEU A 116 28.05 -1.08 -8.14
N LYS A 117 29.08 -1.82 -7.77
CA LYS A 117 29.52 -2.99 -8.53
C LYS A 117 29.29 -4.32 -7.82
N LYS A 118 29.43 -4.33 -6.48
CA LYS A 118 29.43 -5.56 -5.71
C LYS A 118 28.09 -5.74 -5.01
N VAL A 119 27.27 -6.63 -5.53
CA VAL A 119 26.07 -7.10 -4.83
C VAL A 119 26.48 -7.99 -3.67
N ILE A 120 26.07 -7.64 -2.46
CA ILE A 120 26.36 -8.40 -1.23
C ILE A 120 25.22 -9.35 -0.87
N GLN A 121 23.97 -8.98 -1.18
CA GLN A 121 22.79 -9.79 -0.91
C GLN A 121 21.64 -9.46 -1.85
N ARG A 122 20.70 -10.41 -2.00
CA ARG A 122 19.39 -10.22 -2.63
C ARG A 122 18.32 -10.80 -1.75
N ALA A 123 17.13 -10.17 -1.75
CA ALA A 123 15.95 -10.67 -1.08
C ALA A 123 14.71 -10.31 -1.89
N GLU A 124 13.70 -11.17 -1.87
CA GLU A 124 12.46 -10.95 -2.61
C GLU A 124 11.26 -11.04 -1.67
N ILE A 125 10.30 -10.19 -1.89
CA ILE A 125 8.99 -10.28 -1.24
C ILE A 125 7.87 -10.04 -2.24
N THR A 126 6.70 -10.58 -1.92
CA THR A 126 5.45 -10.24 -2.59
C THR A 126 4.54 -9.50 -1.62
N HIS A 127 4.03 -8.35 -2.05
CA HIS A 127 3.08 -7.56 -1.28
C HIS A 127 1.83 -7.25 -2.10
N SER A 128 0.65 -7.64 -1.58
CA SER A 128 -0.62 -7.45 -2.27
C SER A 128 -1.33 -6.19 -1.78
N PHE A 129 -1.73 -5.35 -2.72
CA PHE A 129 -2.64 -4.23 -2.53
C PHE A 129 -4.04 -4.61 -3.03
N THR A 130 -5.00 -3.73 -2.84
CA THR A 130 -6.37 -3.93 -3.33
C THR A 130 -6.46 -4.04 -4.86
N HIS A 131 -5.55 -3.35 -5.58
CA HIS A 131 -5.63 -3.19 -7.04
C HIS A 131 -4.52 -3.89 -7.80
N PHE A 132 -3.41 -4.23 -7.15
CA PHE A 132 -2.28 -4.94 -7.75
C PHE A 132 -1.46 -5.68 -6.69
N THR A 133 -0.63 -6.61 -7.16
CA THR A 133 0.39 -7.29 -6.34
C THR A 133 1.76 -6.79 -6.78
N TRP A 134 2.61 -6.45 -5.83
CA TRP A 134 3.97 -5.98 -6.10
C TRP A 134 5.00 -7.03 -5.71
N GLN A 135 5.82 -7.42 -6.66
CA GLN A 135 7.01 -8.22 -6.46
C GLN A 135 8.19 -7.27 -6.30
N LEU A 136 8.79 -7.24 -5.12
CA LEU A 136 9.90 -6.37 -4.79
C LEU A 136 11.17 -7.21 -4.61
N GLU A 137 12.20 -6.93 -5.39
CA GLU A 137 13.53 -7.52 -5.28
C GLU A 137 14.47 -6.48 -4.65
N ALA A 138 14.94 -6.73 -3.42
CA ALA A 138 16.00 -5.95 -2.82
C ALA A 138 17.35 -6.40 -3.38
N ILE A 139 18.16 -5.45 -3.82
CA ILE A 139 19.53 -5.68 -4.26
C ILE A 139 20.44 -4.81 -3.39
N CYS A 140 21.26 -5.47 -2.58
CA CYS A 140 22.05 -4.83 -1.54
C CYS A 140 23.49 -4.62 -2.02
N PHE A 141 23.98 -3.42 -1.81
CA PHE A 141 25.34 -3.00 -2.11
C PHE A 141 26.01 -2.43 -0.87
N GLU A 142 27.31 -2.60 -0.78
CA GLU A 142 28.15 -1.93 0.19
C GLU A 142 28.80 -0.71 -0.47
N ALA A 143 28.80 0.42 0.22
CA ALA A 143 29.47 1.64 -0.21
C ALA A 143 30.52 2.07 0.81
N ASP A 144 31.61 2.63 0.31
CA ASP A 144 32.65 3.20 1.15
C ASP A 144 32.19 4.50 1.81
N ALA A 145 32.78 4.84 2.96
CA ALA A 145 32.37 6.02 3.72
C ALA A 145 32.54 7.34 2.94
N ASP A 146 33.52 7.42 2.06
CA ASP A 146 33.76 8.58 1.21
C ASP A 146 32.72 8.76 0.09
N GLN A 147 31.97 7.71 -0.23
CA GLN A 147 30.89 7.76 -1.22
C GLN A 147 29.56 8.25 -0.61
N GLN A 148 29.42 8.29 0.71
CA GLN A 148 28.15 8.58 1.37
C GLN A 148 27.53 9.91 0.92
N GLU A 149 28.32 10.98 0.91
CA GLU A 149 27.80 12.32 0.54
C GLU A 149 27.35 12.34 -0.92
N HIS A 150 28.13 11.80 -1.82
CA HIS A 150 27.79 11.72 -3.24
C HIS A 150 26.50 10.93 -3.46
N LEU A 151 26.38 9.74 -2.87
CA LEU A 151 25.20 8.88 -2.99
C LEU A 151 23.94 9.53 -2.40
N ALA A 152 24.06 10.25 -1.29
CA ALA A 152 22.95 10.96 -0.68
C ALA A 152 22.43 12.10 -1.57
N ILE A 153 23.34 12.84 -2.23
CA ILE A 153 22.99 13.93 -3.15
C ILE A 153 22.31 13.38 -4.41
N GLU A 154 22.94 12.41 -5.06
CA GLU A 154 22.47 11.83 -6.33
C GLU A 154 21.10 11.15 -6.17
N LEU A 155 20.87 10.47 -5.05
CA LEU A 155 19.63 9.78 -4.78
C LEU A 155 18.60 10.66 -4.01
N GLY A 156 18.97 11.87 -3.57
CA GLY A 156 18.11 12.70 -2.73
C GLY A 156 17.72 11.99 -1.43
N GLY A 157 18.67 11.26 -0.84
CA GLY A 157 18.45 10.40 0.32
C GLY A 157 19.17 10.86 1.58
N THR A 158 18.92 10.14 2.66
CA THR A 158 19.52 10.38 3.97
C THR A 158 20.05 9.07 4.54
N TRP A 159 21.25 9.08 5.09
CA TRP A 159 21.85 7.94 5.76
C TRP A 159 21.31 7.82 7.18
N LEU A 160 20.72 6.68 7.52
CA LEU A 160 20.09 6.42 8.80
C LEU A 160 20.46 5.04 9.31
N ALA A 161 20.82 4.96 10.58
CA ALA A 161 21.02 3.68 11.25
C ALA A 161 19.69 2.94 11.49
N ALA A 162 19.73 1.62 11.54
CA ALA A 162 18.55 0.76 11.70
C ALA A 162 17.64 1.14 12.90
N PRO A 163 18.14 1.51 14.09
CA PRO A 163 17.28 1.92 15.20
C PRO A 163 16.47 3.18 14.90
N ILE A 164 17.06 4.17 14.23
CA ILE A 164 16.38 5.43 13.86
C ILE A 164 15.32 5.14 12.80
N ALA A 165 15.64 4.30 11.82
CA ALA A 165 14.69 3.90 10.80
C ALA A 165 13.44 3.19 11.37
N ALA A 166 13.57 2.47 12.49
CA ALA A 166 12.45 1.78 13.14
C ALA A 166 11.39 2.74 13.71
N GLU A 167 11.79 3.96 14.10
CA GLU A 167 10.89 5.00 14.63
C GLU A 167 10.18 5.81 13.55
N MET A 168 10.58 5.64 12.29
CA MET A 168 10.03 6.37 11.17
C MET A 168 8.79 5.70 10.60
N GLY A 169 7.97 6.49 9.90
CA GLY A 169 6.84 5.97 9.13
C GLY A 169 7.31 5.19 7.91
N ILE A 170 7.42 3.87 8.05
CA ILE A 170 7.87 2.95 6.99
C ILE A 170 6.70 2.06 6.55
N PRO A 171 6.44 1.86 5.24
CA PRO A 171 5.42 0.95 4.75
C PRO A 171 5.65 -0.50 5.21
N THR A 172 4.55 -1.23 5.48
CA THR A 172 4.63 -2.65 5.89
C THR A 172 5.39 -3.53 4.90
N ALA A 173 5.24 -3.27 3.59
CA ALA A 173 6.00 -3.98 2.57
C ALA A 173 7.51 -3.76 2.73
N MET A 174 7.92 -2.52 2.99
CA MET A 174 9.33 -2.18 3.21
C MET A 174 9.86 -2.83 4.50
N LYS A 175 9.08 -2.85 5.58
CA LYS A 175 9.44 -3.57 6.81
C LYS A 175 9.66 -5.06 6.56
N LYS A 176 8.78 -5.70 5.78
CA LYS A 176 8.93 -7.11 5.39
C LYS A 176 10.20 -7.35 4.58
N LEU A 177 10.48 -6.45 3.62
CA LEU A 177 11.67 -6.55 2.79
C LEU A 177 12.95 -6.45 3.63
N ILE A 178 13.00 -5.47 4.54
CA ILE A 178 14.13 -5.28 5.47
C ILE A 178 14.33 -6.53 6.34
N SER A 179 13.24 -7.10 6.86
CA SER A 179 13.32 -8.34 7.65
C SER A 179 13.80 -9.55 6.84
N ALA A 180 13.66 -9.53 5.52
CA ALA A 180 14.16 -10.58 4.63
C ALA A 180 15.65 -10.37 4.25
N ILE A 181 16.19 -9.17 4.49
CA ILE A 181 17.59 -8.84 4.32
C ILE A 181 18.29 -9.13 5.65
N ASN A 182 19.04 -10.22 5.71
CA ASN A 182 19.81 -10.63 6.90
C ASN A 182 21.16 -9.90 6.95
N LEU A 183 21.16 -8.58 6.94
CA LEU A 183 22.36 -7.74 7.08
C LEU A 183 22.52 -7.22 8.49
#